data_e872e497e71d22377bb9f9e0122c6e52
#
_entry.id   e872e497e71d22377bb9f9e0122c6e52
#
_cell.length_a   1.000
_cell.length_b   1.000
_cell.length_c   1.000
_cell.angle_alpha   90.00
_cell.angle_beta   90.00
_cell.angle_gamma   90.00
#
_symmetry.space_group_name_H-M   'P 1'
#
loop_
_entity.id
_entity.type
_entity.pdbx_description
1 polymer ?
#
loop_
_entity_poly.entity_id
_entity_poly.type
_entity_poly.pdbx_seq_one_letter_code
_entity_poly.pdbx_strand_id
1 'polypeptide(L)'
;MEIDLELQHPSHHRSLPLQDVKEPQLFREQFPYTSICRTEFDDVVLAPHPADQLCITDTTFRDGQQARPPYTVSQVAKIFDFLHRLGGKTGLITASEFFMYSERDRKCIDACRARGYRFPRITGWIRANKNDLQLARDMEFSEVGMLTSVSDYHIFLKLGKTRKQAFDMYVDLVSQALEWGIIPRCHFEDVTRADIYGFCLPFASKLMELSRQAGMPVKIRLCDTMGYGVPYPGATLPRSVQRLVHVFIDEAGVPSQWL
;
A
#
# COMPACT_ATOMS: atom_id res chain seq x y z
N MET A 1 34.87 -16.06 18.02
CA MET A 1 34.80 -14.59 18.09
C MET A 1 33.45 -14.24 17.50
N GLU A 2 32.42 -14.35 18.36
CA GLU A 2 31.01 -14.00 18.02
C GLU A 2 30.96 -12.48 17.91
N ILE A 3 30.59 -12.01 16.73
CA ILE A 3 30.29 -10.59 16.52
C ILE A 3 28.86 -10.40 16.98
N ASP A 4 28.69 -9.88 18.19
CA ASP A 4 27.42 -9.45 18.74
C ASP A 4 26.96 -8.20 17.99
N LEU A 5 26.16 -8.40 16.94
CA LEU A 5 25.46 -7.33 16.23
C LEU A 5 24.17 -6.98 16.98
N GLU A 6 24.31 -6.40 18.18
CA GLU A 6 23.22 -5.62 18.75
C GLU A 6 22.99 -4.38 17.86
N LEU A 7 22.10 -4.52 16.91
CA LEU A 7 21.50 -3.38 16.19
C LEU A 7 20.73 -2.54 17.21
N GLN A 8 21.41 -1.53 17.76
CA GLN A 8 20.74 -0.48 18.52
C GLN A 8 19.78 0.23 17.56
N HIS A 9 18.50 -0.12 17.63
CA HIS A 9 17.45 0.65 16.98
C HIS A 9 17.42 2.05 17.60
N PRO A 10 17.66 3.12 16.84
CA PRO A 10 17.47 4.45 17.38
C PRO A 10 16.00 4.64 17.70
N SER A 11 15.68 4.68 18.99
CA SER A 11 14.33 4.85 19.53
C SER A 11 13.75 6.26 19.36
N HIS A 12 14.26 7.04 18.42
CA HIS A 12 13.81 8.39 18.15
C HIS A 12 12.97 8.43 16.88
N HIS A 13 11.69 8.07 17.00
CA HIS A 13 10.69 8.40 15.98
C HIS A 13 10.61 9.93 15.90
N ARG A 14 11.31 10.52 14.96
CA ARG A 14 11.14 11.93 14.62
C ARG A 14 9.78 12.09 13.96
N SER A 15 8.90 12.86 14.57
CA SER A 15 7.72 13.36 13.86
C SER A 15 8.20 14.29 12.74
N LEU A 16 7.99 13.85 11.50
CA LEU A 16 8.36 14.65 10.33
C LEU A 16 7.13 15.52 9.95
N PRO A 17 7.29 16.85 9.90
CA PRO A 17 6.20 17.72 9.52
C PRO A 17 5.86 17.55 8.04
N LEU A 18 4.57 17.62 7.74
CA LEU A 18 4.12 17.73 6.34
C LEU A 18 4.68 19.01 5.72
N GLN A 19 5.29 18.88 4.55
CA GLN A 19 5.73 20.02 3.76
C GLN A 19 4.66 20.36 2.71
N ASP A 20 3.76 21.28 3.03
CA ASP A 20 2.81 21.76 2.05
C ASP A 20 3.50 22.75 1.10
N VAL A 21 3.36 22.51 -0.21
CA VAL A 21 4.00 23.30 -1.26
C VAL A 21 2.93 23.91 -2.18
N LYS A 22 3.23 25.10 -2.73
CA LYS A 22 2.30 25.79 -3.65
C LYS A 22 2.29 25.17 -5.03
N GLU A 23 3.44 24.71 -5.48
CA GLU A 23 3.65 24.10 -6.79
C GLU A 23 4.09 22.65 -6.65
N PRO A 24 3.68 21.77 -7.57
CA PRO A 24 4.05 20.36 -7.51
C PRO A 24 5.56 20.15 -7.70
N GLN A 25 6.16 19.32 -6.86
CA GLN A 25 7.52 18.83 -7.06
C GLN A 25 7.49 17.58 -7.95
N LEU A 26 7.79 17.77 -9.21
CA LEU A 26 7.73 16.71 -10.21
C LEU A 26 9.06 15.98 -10.40
N PHE A 27 10.15 16.51 -9.85
CA PHE A 27 11.52 15.96 -9.89
C PHE A 27 12.04 15.65 -11.32
N ARG A 28 11.51 16.34 -12.35
CA ARG A 28 11.82 16.04 -13.76
C ARG A 28 13.29 16.27 -14.12
N GLU A 29 13.93 17.22 -13.44
CA GLU A 29 15.34 17.55 -13.67
C GLU A 29 16.26 16.51 -13.01
N GLN A 30 15.90 16.01 -11.82
CA GLN A 30 16.66 15.00 -11.10
C GLN A 30 16.38 13.57 -11.62
N PHE A 31 15.12 13.32 -12.00
CA PHE A 31 14.66 12.00 -12.44
C PHE A 31 13.95 12.10 -13.78
N PRO A 32 14.69 12.05 -14.91
CA PRO A 32 14.05 11.99 -16.24
C PRO A 32 13.17 10.74 -16.34
N TYR A 33 11.89 10.91 -16.69
CA TYR A 33 10.93 9.79 -16.73
C TYR A 33 11.14 8.82 -17.88
N THR A 34 11.96 9.18 -18.83
CA THR A 34 12.31 8.33 -19.97
C THR A 34 13.45 7.37 -19.68
N SER A 35 14.14 7.52 -18.56
CA SER A 35 15.27 6.67 -18.19
C SER A 35 15.17 6.20 -16.76
N ILE A 36 15.38 4.90 -16.55
CA ILE A 36 15.51 4.31 -15.22
C ILE A 36 16.92 4.62 -14.71
N CYS A 37 17.03 5.08 -13.47
CA CYS A 37 18.32 5.25 -12.82
C CYS A 37 19.04 3.89 -12.71
N ARG A 38 20.19 3.76 -13.37
CA ARG A 38 21.00 2.53 -13.39
C ARG A 38 22.27 2.67 -12.55
N THR A 39 22.54 3.86 -12.02
CA THR A 39 23.74 4.15 -11.27
C THR A 39 23.45 4.06 -9.77
N GLU A 40 24.29 3.35 -9.06
CA GLU A 40 24.29 3.38 -7.60
C GLU A 40 24.96 4.66 -7.12
N PHE A 41 24.45 5.22 -6.02
CA PHE A 41 24.96 6.44 -5.39
C PHE A 41 25.27 6.15 -3.93
N ASP A 42 26.30 6.84 -3.40
CA ASP A 42 26.64 6.96 -1.97
C ASP A 42 27.12 5.69 -1.23
N ASP A 43 27.47 4.63 -1.92
CA ASP A 43 28.04 3.39 -1.36
C ASP A 43 27.32 2.85 -0.10
N VAL A 44 26.01 3.11 0.03
CA VAL A 44 25.24 2.69 1.19
C VAL A 44 24.89 1.22 1.08
N VAL A 45 25.40 0.44 2.02
CA VAL A 45 24.99 -0.96 2.19
C VAL A 45 23.82 -1.00 3.17
N LEU A 46 22.64 -1.37 2.67
CA LEU A 46 21.48 -1.65 3.52
C LEU A 46 21.48 -3.12 3.90
N ALA A 47 21.36 -3.40 5.20
CA ALA A 47 21.15 -4.76 5.65
C ALA A 47 19.81 -5.27 5.13
N PRO A 48 19.72 -6.46 4.51
CA PRO A 48 18.46 -7.03 4.12
C PRO A 48 17.63 -7.38 5.37
N HIS A 49 16.36 -6.98 5.35
CA HIS A 49 15.38 -7.36 6.37
C HIS A 49 14.37 -8.32 5.73
N PRO A 50 14.70 -9.61 5.54
CA PRO A 50 13.78 -10.56 4.96
C PRO A 50 12.57 -10.72 5.88
N ALA A 51 11.39 -10.77 5.30
CA ALA A 51 10.19 -11.06 6.06
C ALA A 51 10.26 -12.47 6.64
N ASP A 52 9.85 -12.67 7.90
CA ASP A 52 9.75 -13.99 8.53
C ASP A 52 8.76 -14.90 7.78
N GLN A 53 7.76 -14.30 7.15
CA GLN A 53 6.78 -14.99 6.33
C GLN A 53 6.51 -14.21 5.04
N LEU A 54 6.58 -14.91 3.93
CA LEU A 54 6.12 -14.36 2.66
C LEU A 54 4.59 -14.37 2.63
N CYS A 55 4.00 -13.23 2.27
CA CYS A 55 2.58 -13.06 2.12
C CYS A 55 2.29 -12.54 0.70
N ILE A 56 1.50 -13.28 -0.06
CA ILE A 56 1.09 -12.87 -1.40
C ILE A 56 -0.35 -12.36 -1.34
N THR A 57 -0.58 -11.18 -1.88
CA THR A 57 -1.93 -10.70 -2.19
C THR A 57 -2.18 -10.85 -3.68
N ASP A 58 -3.20 -11.61 -4.02
CA ASP A 58 -3.68 -11.75 -5.38
C ASP A 58 -4.56 -10.55 -5.76
N THR A 59 -4.39 -10.01 -6.97
CA THR A 59 -5.19 -8.91 -7.51
C THR A 59 -5.90 -9.26 -8.82
N THR A 60 -6.03 -10.56 -9.12
CA THR A 60 -6.67 -11.06 -10.35
C THR A 60 -8.08 -10.51 -10.52
N PHE A 61 -8.84 -10.39 -9.44
CA PHE A 61 -10.23 -9.93 -9.47
C PHE A 61 -10.39 -8.41 -9.40
N ARG A 62 -9.28 -7.70 -9.35
CA ARG A 62 -9.19 -6.23 -9.43
C ARG A 62 -8.38 -5.82 -10.66
N ASP A 63 -7.06 -5.75 -10.54
CA ASP A 63 -6.17 -5.31 -11.63
C ASP A 63 -6.22 -6.26 -12.83
N GLY A 64 -6.30 -7.55 -12.60
CA GLY A 64 -6.35 -8.55 -13.66
C GLY A 64 -7.58 -8.49 -14.55
N GLN A 65 -8.60 -7.70 -14.19
CA GLN A 65 -9.80 -7.50 -15.02
C GLN A 65 -9.82 -6.16 -15.77
N GLN A 66 -8.86 -5.26 -15.55
CA GLN A 66 -8.91 -3.90 -16.12
C GLN A 66 -8.69 -3.88 -17.64
N ALA A 67 -7.89 -4.80 -18.17
CA ALA A 67 -7.53 -4.84 -19.59
C ALA A 67 -8.26 -5.93 -20.39
N ARG A 68 -9.36 -6.48 -19.85
CA ARG A 68 -10.09 -7.59 -20.47
C ARG A 68 -11.57 -7.57 -20.11
N PRO A 69 -12.44 -8.29 -20.85
CA PRO A 69 -13.80 -8.51 -20.40
C PRO A 69 -13.81 -9.15 -18.99
N PRO A 70 -14.66 -8.69 -18.09
CA PRO A 70 -14.72 -9.20 -16.73
C PRO A 70 -15.06 -10.69 -16.68
N TYR A 71 -14.50 -11.42 -15.74
CA TYR A 71 -14.83 -12.81 -15.48
C TYR A 71 -16.29 -12.99 -15.09
N THR A 72 -16.87 -14.13 -15.47
CA THR A 72 -18.17 -14.57 -14.93
C THR A 72 -18.03 -15.01 -13.46
N VAL A 73 -19.14 -15.04 -12.74
CA VAL A 73 -19.17 -15.50 -11.33
C VAL A 73 -18.58 -16.91 -11.20
N SER A 74 -18.90 -17.83 -12.12
CA SER A 74 -18.37 -19.19 -12.12
C SER A 74 -16.85 -19.23 -12.35
N GLN A 75 -16.33 -18.38 -13.25
CA GLN A 75 -14.88 -18.28 -13.49
C GLN A 75 -14.15 -17.72 -12.26
N VAL A 76 -14.68 -16.66 -11.65
CA VAL A 76 -14.11 -16.08 -10.42
C VAL A 76 -14.05 -17.14 -9.32
N ALA A 77 -15.15 -17.83 -9.07
CA ALA A 77 -15.20 -18.87 -8.04
C ALA A 77 -14.19 -19.99 -8.31
N LYS A 78 -14.04 -20.44 -9.56
CA LYS A 78 -13.06 -21.47 -9.95
C LYS A 78 -11.61 -20.98 -9.80
N ILE A 79 -11.31 -19.74 -10.18
CA ILE A 79 -9.98 -19.15 -9.99
C ILE A 79 -9.68 -19.02 -8.49
N PHE A 80 -10.66 -18.62 -7.69
CA PHE A 80 -10.51 -18.53 -6.24
C PHE A 80 -10.21 -19.88 -5.59
N ASP A 81 -10.86 -20.96 -6.06
CA ASP A 81 -10.56 -22.33 -5.65
C ASP A 81 -9.10 -22.72 -6.01
N PHE A 82 -8.59 -22.28 -7.18
CA PHE A 82 -7.19 -22.49 -7.55
C PHE A 82 -6.22 -21.70 -6.67
N LEU A 83 -6.52 -20.43 -6.37
CA LEU A 83 -5.70 -19.61 -5.47
C LEU A 83 -5.62 -20.24 -4.07
N HIS A 84 -6.74 -20.74 -3.56
CA HIS A 84 -6.76 -21.49 -2.30
C HIS A 84 -5.83 -22.71 -2.33
N ARG A 85 -5.93 -23.52 -3.39
CA ARG A 85 -5.09 -24.73 -3.55
C ARG A 85 -3.61 -24.37 -3.75
N LEU A 86 -3.31 -23.35 -4.53
CA LEU A 86 -1.96 -22.85 -4.79
C LEU A 86 -1.31 -22.31 -3.51
N GLY A 87 -2.07 -21.58 -2.68
CA GLY A 87 -1.60 -21.06 -1.40
C GLY A 87 -1.32 -22.14 -0.35
N GLY A 88 -1.86 -23.33 -0.56
CA GLY A 88 -1.64 -24.50 0.31
C GLY A 88 -2.15 -24.30 1.74
N LYS A 89 -1.77 -25.22 2.63
CA LYS A 89 -2.22 -25.25 4.03
C LYS A 89 -1.71 -24.05 4.83
N THR A 90 -0.55 -23.49 4.47
CA THR A 90 0.06 -22.34 5.14
C THR A 90 -0.62 -21.03 4.78
N GLY A 91 -1.36 -20.99 3.66
CA GLY A 91 -2.01 -19.77 3.16
C GLY A 91 -1.01 -18.75 2.63
N LEU A 92 -0.02 -19.19 1.84
CA LEU A 92 0.96 -18.30 1.21
C LEU A 92 0.28 -17.16 0.43
N ILE A 93 -0.82 -17.46 -0.29
CA ILE A 93 -1.72 -16.45 -0.85
C ILE A 93 -2.67 -16.05 0.27
N THR A 94 -2.32 -14.96 0.98
CA THR A 94 -3.00 -14.55 2.20
C THR A 94 -4.30 -13.79 1.94
N ALA A 95 -4.38 -13.08 0.82
CA ALA A 95 -5.54 -12.28 0.47
C ALA A 95 -5.75 -12.22 -1.05
N SER A 96 -6.99 -12.02 -1.45
CA SER A 96 -7.37 -11.68 -2.81
C SER A 96 -8.23 -10.43 -2.80
N GLU A 97 -7.89 -9.45 -3.65
CA GLU A 97 -8.56 -8.15 -3.74
C GLU A 97 -9.65 -8.15 -4.79
N PHE A 98 -10.78 -7.56 -4.44
CA PHE A 98 -11.95 -7.46 -5.30
C PHE A 98 -12.38 -6.00 -5.52
N PHE A 99 -12.86 -5.71 -6.73
CA PHE A 99 -13.81 -4.61 -6.92
C PHE A 99 -15.18 -5.00 -6.37
N MET A 100 -15.97 -3.99 -5.95
CA MET A 100 -17.28 -4.21 -5.34
C MET A 100 -18.39 -3.30 -5.92
N TYR A 101 -18.09 -2.64 -7.03
CA TYR A 101 -18.94 -1.55 -7.53
C TYR A 101 -20.18 -2.06 -8.28
N SER A 102 -20.07 -3.15 -9.03
CA SER A 102 -21.16 -3.71 -9.82
C SER A 102 -21.89 -4.84 -9.07
N GLU A 103 -23.14 -5.10 -9.46
CA GLU A 103 -23.91 -6.25 -8.95
C GLU A 103 -23.16 -7.58 -9.22
N ARG A 104 -22.50 -7.68 -10.38
CA ARG A 104 -21.69 -8.85 -10.72
C ARG A 104 -20.53 -9.02 -9.75
N ASP A 105 -19.81 -7.94 -9.40
CA ASP A 105 -18.69 -8.00 -8.48
C ASP A 105 -19.14 -8.52 -7.11
N ARG A 106 -20.30 -8.04 -6.63
CA ARG A 106 -20.90 -8.52 -5.38
C ARG A 106 -21.24 -10.00 -5.43
N LYS A 107 -21.88 -10.46 -6.51
CA LYS A 107 -22.17 -11.89 -6.72
C LYS A 107 -20.88 -12.74 -6.77
N CYS A 108 -19.80 -12.21 -7.33
CA CYS A 108 -18.48 -12.88 -7.31
C CYS A 108 -17.94 -13.02 -5.88
N ILE A 109 -18.02 -11.95 -5.09
CA ILE A 109 -17.58 -11.94 -3.70
C ILE A 109 -18.39 -12.95 -2.88
N ASP A 110 -19.73 -12.96 -3.04
CA ASP A 110 -20.62 -13.90 -2.33
C ASP A 110 -20.32 -15.35 -2.70
N ALA A 111 -20.07 -15.63 -3.97
CA ALA A 111 -19.70 -16.97 -4.44
C ALA A 111 -18.35 -17.42 -3.87
N CYS A 112 -17.39 -16.53 -3.66
CA CYS A 112 -16.11 -16.82 -3.03
C CYS A 112 -16.26 -17.00 -1.51
N ARG A 113 -17.05 -16.14 -0.84
CA ARG A 113 -17.36 -16.26 0.60
C ARG A 113 -18.02 -17.59 0.94
N ALA A 114 -18.94 -18.06 0.07
CA ALA A 114 -19.63 -19.33 0.22
C ALA A 114 -18.68 -20.56 0.25
N ARG A 115 -17.39 -20.42 -0.19
CA ARG A 115 -16.37 -21.50 -0.06
C ARG A 115 -15.94 -21.74 1.37
N GLY A 116 -16.08 -20.75 2.26
CA GLY A 116 -15.66 -20.87 3.66
C GLY A 116 -14.16 -21.03 3.87
N TYR A 117 -13.33 -20.66 2.87
CA TYR A 117 -11.88 -20.77 2.99
C TYR A 117 -11.31 -19.75 3.98
N ARG A 118 -10.35 -20.19 4.80
CA ARG A 118 -9.56 -19.29 5.63
C ARG A 118 -8.64 -18.39 4.79
N PHE A 119 -8.06 -18.95 3.72
CA PHE A 119 -7.17 -18.27 2.78
C PHE A 119 -7.51 -18.65 1.34
N PRO A 120 -7.36 -17.71 0.38
CA PRO A 120 -7.12 -16.28 0.58
C PRO A 120 -8.27 -15.58 1.32
N ARG A 121 -7.95 -14.61 2.17
CA ARG A 121 -8.98 -13.72 2.72
C ARG A 121 -9.50 -12.81 1.60
N ILE A 122 -10.78 -12.55 1.61
CA ILE A 122 -11.41 -11.65 0.65
C ILE A 122 -11.27 -10.23 1.17
N THR A 123 -10.60 -9.36 0.41
CA THR A 123 -10.44 -7.95 0.73
C THR A 123 -11.03 -7.08 -0.37
N GLY A 124 -11.62 -5.95 0.00
CA GLY A 124 -12.11 -4.96 -0.95
C GLY A 124 -11.02 -3.98 -1.36
N TRP A 125 -11.26 -3.27 -2.46
CA TRP A 125 -10.43 -2.14 -2.86
C TRP A 125 -11.31 -0.96 -3.27
N ILE A 126 -10.98 0.22 -2.74
CA ILE A 126 -11.76 1.44 -2.89
C ILE A 126 -10.88 2.64 -3.29
N ARG A 127 -11.52 3.61 -3.95
CA ARG A 127 -10.98 4.96 -4.04
C ARG A 127 -11.06 5.62 -2.67
N ALA A 128 -10.19 6.58 -2.41
CA ALA A 128 -10.19 7.31 -1.14
C ALA A 128 -11.35 8.31 -1.05
N ASN A 129 -12.58 7.82 -0.89
CA ASN A 129 -13.79 8.63 -0.67
C ASN A 129 -14.80 7.92 0.24
N LYS A 130 -15.65 8.71 0.88
CA LYS A 130 -16.62 8.22 1.89
C LYS A 130 -17.66 7.27 1.33
N ASN A 131 -18.11 7.47 0.09
CA ASN A 131 -19.16 6.62 -0.51
C ASN A 131 -18.62 5.21 -0.76
N ASP A 132 -17.38 5.10 -1.24
CA ASP A 132 -16.74 3.81 -1.47
C ASP A 132 -16.46 3.10 -0.14
N LEU A 133 -16.05 3.84 0.91
CA LEU A 133 -15.87 3.28 2.24
C LEU A 133 -17.19 2.79 2.84
N GLN A 134 -18.28 3.55 2.67
CA GLN A 134 -19.63 3.11 3.09
C GLN A 134 -20.02 1.81 2.39
N LEU A 135 -19.77 1.70 1.08
CA LEU A 135 -20.03 0.47 0.34
C LEU A 135 -19.23 -0.72 0.89
N ALA A 136 -17.97 -0.50 1.27
CA ALA A 136 -17.15 -1.54 1.88
C ALA A 136 -17.70 -1.99 3.25
N ARG A 137 -18.23 -1.05 4.04
CA ARG A 137 -18.91 -1.33 5.31
C ARG A 137 -20.18 -2.14 5.10
N ASP A 138 -21.03 -1.70 4.15
CA ASP A 138 -22.32 -2.37 3.84
C ASP A 138 -22.11 -3.81 3.33
N MET A 139 -20.95 -4.06 2.72
CA MET A 139 -20.53 -5.40 2.29
C MET A 139 -19.74 -6.17 3.33
N GLU A 140 -19.63 -5.67 4.56
CA GLU A 140 -18.97 -6.33 5.70
C GLU A 140 -17.51 -6.74 5.43
N PHE A 141 -16.75 -5.84 4.77
CA PHE A 141 -15.32 -6.07 4.63
C PHE A 141 -14.59 -5.75 5.94
N SER A 142 -13.76 -6.70 6.40
CA SER A 142 -12.89 -6.49 7.56
C SER A 142 -11.57 -5.77 7.21
N GLU A 143 -11.18 -5.77 5.92
CA GLU A 143 -9.98 -5.09 5.42
C GLU A 143 -10.24 -4.56 4.02
N VAL A 144 -9.82 -3.31 3.77
CA VAL A 144 -9.94 -2.68 2.44
C VAL A 144 -8.64 -2.01 2.03
N GLY A 145 -8.27 -2.18 0.76
CA GLY A 145 -7.26 -1.35 0.11
C GLY A 145 -7.86 0.01 -0.23
N MET A 146 -7.19 1.09 0.14
CA MET A 146 -7.57 2.47 -0.15
C MET A 146 -6.54 3.11 -1.06
N LEU A 147 -6.98 3.66 -2.20
CA LEU A 147 -6.09 4.36 -3.12
C LEU A 147 -5.69 5.72 -2.54
N THR A 148 -4.50 5.80 -1.98
CA THR A 148 -3.91 7.04 -1.47
C THR A 148 -2.76 7.47 -2.36
N SER A 149 -3.03 8.34 -3.32
CA SER A 149 -2.00 8.86 -4.24
C SER A 149 -1.04 9.77 -3.48
N VAL A 150 0.27 9.55 -3.62
CA VAL A 150 1.29 10.24 -2.82
C VAL A 150 2.26 11.09 -3.64
N SER A 151 2.28 10.96 -4.97
CA SER A 151 3.09 11.82 -5.82
C SER A 151 2.39 13.14 -6.11
N ASP A 152 3.15 14.22 -6.27
CA ASP A 152 2.62 15.51 -6.69
C ASP A 152 1.98 15.45 -8.09
N TYR A 153 2.42 14.54 -8.95
CA TYR A 153 1.72 14.25 -10.21
C TYR A 153 0.25 13.89 -9.99
N HIS A 154 -0.01 13.03 -9.03
CA HIS A 154 -1.37 12.58 -8.77
C HIS A 154 -2.11 13.58 -7.87
N ILE A 155 -1.46 14.14 -6.86
CA ILE A 155 -2.11 15.07 -5.93
C ILE A 155 -2.56 16.33 -6.67
N PHE A 156 -1.65 17.00 -7.39
CA PHE A 156 -1.96 18.25 -8.07
C PHE A 156 -2.67 18.06 -9.41
N LEU A 157 -2.18 17.13 -10.26
CA LEU A 157 -2.64 17.05 -11.65
C LEU A 157 -3.84 16.11 -11.83
N LYS A 158 -3.94 15.04 -11.02
CA LYS A 158 -5.06 14.07 -11.10
C LYS A 158 -6.19 14.43 -10.13
N LEU A 159 -5.86 14.78 -8.88
CA LEU A 159 -6.86 15.06 -7.84
C LEU A 159 -7.21 16.54 -7.74
N GLY A 160 -6.40 17.44 -8.31
CA GLY A 160 -6.60 18.89 -8.22
C GLY A 160 -6.55 19.41 -6.78
N LYS A 161 -5.67 18.85 -5.95
CA LYS A 161 -5.55 19.16 -4.52
C LYS A 161 -4.14 19.63 -4.17
N THR A 162 -4.02 20.37 -3.07
CA THR A 162 -2.74 20.55 -2.39
C THR A 162 -2.36 19.31 -1.61
N ARG A 163 -1.09 19.18 -1.20
CA ARG A 163 -0.62 18.12 -0.30
C ARG A 163 -1.44 18.07 0.99
N LYS A 164 -1.68 19.25 1.60
CA LYS A 164 -2.48 19.36 2.83
C LYS A 164 -3.92 18.84 2.65
N GLN A 165 -4.57 19.23 1.55
CA GLN A 165 -5.93 18.77 1.27
C GLN A 165 -6.00 17.26 1.04
N ALA A 166 -5.02 16.68 0.34
CA ALA A 166 -4.95 15.24 0.13
C ALA A 166 -4.66 14.51 1.45
N PHE A 167 -3.72 15.00 2.22
CA PHE A 167 -3.37 14.47 3.55
C PHE A 167 -4.57 14.43 4.48
N ASP A 168 -5.26 15.57 4.66
CA ASP A 168 -6.42 15.66 5.55
C ASP A 168 -7.54 14.71 5.10
N MET A 169 -7.84 14.68 3.81
CA MET A 169 -8.84 13.78 3.24
C MET A 169 -8.53 12.30 3.51
N TYR A 170 -7.26 11.89 3.39
CA TYR A 170 -6.85 10.51 3.66
C TYR A 170 -6.90 10.17 5.15
N VAL A 171 -6.44 11.09 6.01
CA VAL A 171 -6.48 10.94 7.46
C VAL A 171 -7.93 10.77 7.95
N ASP A 172 -8.85 11.63 7.47
CA ASP A 172 -10.27 11.54 7.83
C ASP A 172 -10.87 10.18 7.42
N LEU A 173 -10.54 9.71 6.21
CA LEU A 173 -11.06 8.45 5.71
C LEU A 173 -10.52 7.24 6.46
N VAL A 174 -9.23 7.25 6.80
CA VAL A 174 -8.60 6.20 7.61
C VAL A 174 -9.18 6.17 9.01
N SER A 175 -9.36 7.34 9.64
CA SER A 175 -9.99 7.44 10.95
C SER A 175 -11.40 6.85 10.94
N GLN A 176 -12.20 7.17 9.93
CA GLN A 176 -13.54 6.63 9.76
C GLN A 176 -13.55 5.10 9.57
N ALA A 177 -12.58 4.56 8.81
CA ALA A 177 -12.46 3.11 8.64
C ALA A 177 -12.16 2.41 9.98
N LEU A 178 -11.22 2.97 10.76
CA LEU A 178 -10.86 2.45 12.08
C LEU A 178 -12.04 2.50 13.06
N GLU A 179 -12.81 3.61 13.08
CA GLU A 179 -14.04 3.71 13.88
C GLU A 179 -15.07 2.63 13.52
N TRP A 180 -15.12 2.19 12.27
CA TRP A 180 -16.00 1.12 11.82
C TRP A 180 -15.43 -0.28 11.97
N GLY A 181 -14.24 -0.43 12.56
CA GLY A 181 -13.56 -1.71 12.73
C GLY A 181 -13.02 -2.31 11.43
N ILE A 182 -12.85 -1.50 10.39
CA ILE A 182 -12.30 -1.91 9.10
C ILE A 182 -10.80 -1.60 9.07
N ILE A 183 -9.96 -2.59 8.81
CA ILE A 183 -8.52 -2.42 8.65
C ILE A 183 -8.23 -1.70 7.33
N PRO A 184 -7.70 -0.47 7.35
CA PRO A 184 -7.31 0.21 6.13
C PRO A 184 -5.92 -0.25 5.69
N ARG A 185 -5.77 -0.53 4.38
CA ARG A 185 -4.50 -0.73 3.72
C ARG A 185 -4.28 0.40 2.71
N CYS A 186 -3.51 1.40 3.09
CA CYS A 186 -3.25 2.58 2.28
C CYS A 186 -2.27 2.24 1.15
N HIS A 187 -2.74 2.31 -0.09
CA HIS A 187 -1.91 2.13 -1.28
C HIS A 187 -1.24 3.46 -1.62
N PHE A 188 0.04 3.60 -1.31
CA PHE A 188 0.83 4.79 -1.64
C PHE A 188 1.11 4.77 -3.15
N GLU A 189 0.07 5.15 -3.92
CA GLU A 189 0.12 5.15 -5.38
C GLU A 189 1.19 6.11 -5.88
N ASP A 190 2.02 5.62 -6.80
CA ASP A 190 3.08 6.38 -7.46
C ASP A 190 4.21 6.83 -6.52
N VAL A 191 4.54 5.98 -5.53
CA VAL A 191 5.53 6.29 -4.51
C VAL A 191 6.93 6.52 -5.09
N THR A 192 7.27 5.88 -6.21
CA THR A 192 8.57 6.02 -6.88
C THR A 192 8.77 7.37 -7.60
N ARG A 193 7.77 8.25 -7.58
CA ARG A 193 7.85 9.65 -8.04
C ARG A 193 7.45 10.65 -6.95
N ALA A 194 7.28 10.19 -5.73
CA ALA A 194 6.78 11.00 -4.63
C ALA A 194 7.92 11.68 -3.86
N ASP A 195 7.57 12.76 -3.16
CA ASP A 195 8.42 13.38 -2.15
C ASP A 195 8.34 12.57 -0.86
N ILE A 196 9.37 11.74 -0.64
CA ILE A 196 9.36 10.80 0.48
C ILE A 196 9.36 11.54 1.82
N TYR A 197 10.24 12.51 2.00
CA TYR A 197 10.37 13.25 3.26
C TYR A 197 9.34 14.33 3.44
N GLY A 198 8.92 14.99 2.35
CA GLY A 198 7.96 16.08 2.41
C GLY A 198 6.50 15.64 2.48
N PHE A 199 6.18 14.39 2.07
CA PHE A 199 4.81 13.90 2.09
C PHE A 199 4.66 12.46 2.61
N CYS A 200 5.41 11.51 2.06
CA CYS A 200 5.15 10.09 2.33
C CYS A 200 5.41 9.69 3.79
N LEU A 201 6.57 10.06 4.35
CA LEU A 201 6.92 9.72 5.73
C LEU A 201 6.05 10.47 6.75
N PRO A 202 5.76 11.79 6.60
CA PRO A 202 4.76 12.47 7.43
C PRO A 202 3.40 11.78 7.42
N PHE A 203 2.93 11.35 6.25
CA PHE A 203 1.67 10.64 6.13
C PHE A 203 1.74 9.26 6.79
N ALA A 204 2.78 8.47 6.55
CA ALA A 204 2.98 7.16 7.18
C ALA A 204 3.05 7.28 8.71
N SER A 205 3.78 8.28 9.25
CA SER A 205 3.86 8.53 10.69
C SER A 205 2.49 8.85 11.29
N LYS A 206 1.67 9.64 10.58
CA LYS A 206 0.30 9.93 11.01
C LYS A 206 -0.59 8.68 10.99
N LEU A 207 -0.44 7.82 9.98
CA LEU A 207 -1.14 6.53 9.94
C LEU A 207 -0.77 5.63 11.13
N MET A 208 0.51 5.61 11.51
CA MET A 208 0.96 4.84 12.68
C MET A 208 0.44 5.44 14.00
N GLU A 209 0.30 6.75 14.09
CA GLU A 209 -0.37 7.41 15.23
C GLU A 209 -1.83 6.96 15.33
N LEU A 210 -2.59 7.03 14.24
CA LEU A 210 -4.00 6.58 14.21
C LEU A 210 -4.14 5.10 14.55
N SER A 211 -3.24 4.26 14.04
CA SER A 211 -3.17 2.84 14.36
C SER A 211 -3.02 2.59 15.87
N ARG A 212 -2.10 3.30 16.53
CA ARG A 212 -1.91 3.20 17.97
C ARG A 212 -3.13 3.68 18.76
N GLN A 213 -3.73 4.79 18.36
CA GLN A 213 -4.92 5.35 19.00
C GLN A 213 -6.12 4.40 18.91
N ALA A 214 -6.31 3.76 17.76
CA ALA A 214 -7.40 2.82 17.53
C ALA A 214 -7.14 1.40 18.07
N GLY A 215 -5.88 1.06 18.40
CA GLY A 215 -5.49 -0.32 18.72
C GLY A 215 -5.67 -1.30 17.56
N MET A 216 -5.66 -0.81 16.32
CA MET A 216 -5.89 -1.59 15.10
C MET A 216 -4.79 -1.35 14.08
N PRO A 217 -4.44 -2.36 13.24
CA PRO A 217 -3.46 -2.19 12.20
C PRO A 217 -3.91 -1.16 11.15
N VAL A 218 -2.99 -0.30 10.72
CA VAL A 218 -3.08 0.46 9.47
C VAL A 218 -1.94 -0.02 8.57
N LYS A 219 -2.28 -0.67 7.48
CA LYS A 219 -1.29 -1.25 6.57
C LYS A 219 -0.94 -0.27 5.46
N ILE A 220 0.28 -0.36 4.96
CA ILE A 220 0.77 0.44 3.84
C ILE A 220 1.22 -0.50 2.72
N ARG A 221 0.92 -0.12 1.48
CA ARG A 221 1.46 -0.75 0.28
C ARG A 221 2.22 0.30 -0.53
N LEU A 222 3.50 0.07 -0.74
CA LEU A 222 4.32 0.90 -1.62
C LEU A 222 4.08 0.48 -3.06
N CYS A 223 3.49 1.37 -3.87
CA CYS A 223 3.09 1.05 -5.24
C CYS A 223 4.04 1.72 -6.24
N ASP A 224 4.87 0.91 -6.89
CA ASP A 224 5.68 1.35 -8.03
C ASP A 224 4.82 1.43 -9.29
N THR A 225 3.87 2.34 -9.30
CA THR A 225 2.82 2.48 -10.30
C THR A 225 3.35 2.61 -11.73
N MET A 226 4.48 3.27 -11.88
CA MET A 226 5.08 3.54 -13.19
C MET A 226 6.25 2.62 -13.53
N GLY A 227 6.64 1.71 -12.62
CA GLY A 227 7.75 0.79 -12.84
C GLY A 227 9.12 1.47 -12.84
N TYR A 228 9.29 2.51 -12.03
CA TYR A 228 10.57 3.22 -11.91
C TYR A 228 11.44 2.74 -10.75
N GLY A 229 10.92 1.85 -9.92
CA GLY A 229 11.68 1.25 -8.82
C GLY A 229 12.85 0.39 -9.32
N VAL A 230 13.97 0.48 -8.64
CA VAL A 230 15.16 -0.32 -8.93
C VAL A 230 15.60 -1.10 -7.70
N PRO A 231 16.19 -2.30 -7.87
CA PRO A 231 16.61 -3.16 -6.76
C PRO A 231 17.98 -2.77 -6.18
N TYR A 232 18.50 -1.58 -6.47
CA TYR A 232 19.82 -1.16 -6.00
C TYR A 232 19.71 -0.43 -4.67
N PRO A 233 20.36 -0.91 -3.59
CA PRO A 233 20.31 -0.24 -2.30
C PRO A 233 20.93 1.16 -2.33
N GLY A 234 21.94 1.39 -3.16
CA GLY A 234 22.59 2.67 -3.35
C GLY A 234 21.84 3.67 -4.23
N ALA A 235 20.77 3.28 -4.91
CA ALA A 235 20.00 4.21 -5.72
C ALA A 235 19.31 5.26 -4.83
N THR A 236 19.19 6.47 -5.36
CA THR A 236 18.56 7.59 -4.65
C THR A 236 17.05 7.36 -4.45
N LEU A 237 16.51 7.78 -3.30
CA LEU A 237 15.07 7.90 -3.10
C LEU A 237 14.48 8.90 -4.13
N PRO A 238 13.27 8.61 -4.67
CA PRO A 238 12.37 7.50 -4.33
C PRO A 238 12.55 6.23 -5.17
N ARG A 239 13.67 6.07 -5.88
CA ARG A 239 13.87 4.98 -6.86
C ARG A 239 14.31 3.66 -6.25
N SER A 240 15.10 3.66 -5.17
CA SER A 240 15.52 2.43 -4.50
C SER A 240 14.38 1.83 -3.71
N VAL A 241 13.90 0.64 -4.12
CA VAL A 241 12.85 -0.09 -3.40
C VAL A 241 13.33 -0.47 -2.00
N GLN A 242 14.59 -0.89 -1.87
CA GLN A 242 15.17 -1.26 -0.57
C GLN A 242 15.23 -0.07 0.39
N ARG A 243 15.67 1.10 -0.09
CA ARG A 243 15.66 2.33 0.71
C ARG A 243 14.26 2.78 1.08
N LEU A 244 13.30 2.65 0.17
CA LEU A 244 11.89 2.94 0.49
C LEU A 244 11.44 2.09 1.68
N VAL A 245 11.63 0.78 1.62
CA VAL A 245 11.25 -0.13 2.71
C VAL A 245 11.96 0.27 4.01
N HIS A 246 13.27 0.52 3.94
CA HIS A 246 14.08 0.91 5.09
C HIS A 246 13.57 2.17 5.78
N VAL A 247 13.39 3.28 5.04
CA VAL A 247 12.94 4.55 5.64
C VAL A 247 11.51 4.50 6.19
N PHE A 248 10.63 3.70 5.59
CA PHE A 248 9.29 3.51 6.13
C PHE A 248 9.30 2.73 7.45
N ILE A 249 10.15 1.72 7.58
CA ILE A 249 10.30 0.95 8.82
C ILE A 249 11.00 1.78 9.88
N ASP A 250 12.17 2.31 9.58
CA ASP A 250 13.06 2.91 10.58
C ASP A 250 12.71 4.35 10.94
N GLU A 251 12.25 5.15 9.96
CA GLU A 251 11.96 6.57 10.21
C GLU A 251 10.47 6.86 10.45
N ALA A 252 9.55 6.15 9.77
CA ALA A 252 8.12 6.31 10.00
C ALA A 252 7.56 5.31 11.02
N GLY A 253 8.33 4.32 11.45
CA GLY A 253 7.94 3.33 12.45
C GLY A 253 6.86 2.35 11.96
N VAL A 254 6.82 2.08 10.65
CA VAL A 254 5.87 1.11 10.07
C VAL A 254 6.34 -0.30 10.39
N PRO A 255 5.55 -1.14 11.08
CA PRO A 255 5.91 -2.54 11.28
C PRO A 255 6.08 -3.26 9.94
N SER A 256 7.15 -4.04 9.79
CA SER A 256 7.47 -4.74 8.53
C SER A 256 6.32 -5.61 8.01
N GLN A 257 5.56 -6.22 8.91
CA GLN A 257 4.39 -7.05 8.56
C GLN A 257 3.17 -6.25 8.08
N TRP A 258 3.21 -4.90 8.15
CA TRP A 258 2.15 -4.01 7.67
C TRP A 258 2.54 -3.26 6.39
N LEU A 259 3.79 -3.48 5.91
CA LEU A 259 4.33 -2.83 4.72
C LEU A 259 4.26 -3.75 3.48
#